data_b281855276103d7308511887f747d18a
#
_entry.id   b281855276103d7308511887f747d18a
#
_cell.length_a   1.000
_cell.length_b   1.000
_cell.length_c   1.000
_cell.angle_alpha   90.00
_cell.angle_beta   90.00
_cell.angle_gamma   90.00
#
_symmetry.space_group_name_H-M   'P 1'
#
loop_
_entity.id
_entity.type
_entity.pdbx_description
1 polymer ?
#
loop_
_entity_poly.entity_id
_entity_poly.type
_entity_poly.pdbx_seq_one_letter_code
_entity_poly.pdbx_strand_id
1 'polypeptide(L)'
;MTEAEAEVKASARPKNPVTVIGISGPSSSGKTTLARLLQRIFSHISENLQTFIMHEDDFYLPDDRIPYTTTSSGKTVQDWDTVEAIDVPFMASALSYVRQHGRLPPRLKSKEDLNEASDSGVSDETIAQLQRQVSEKLQQVGPVLVGDGEKRTVVFFEGFLLFSPPEAEVREHVLRPVHEQIDVRLFLPAPYDYVKNRRERRSGYVTIGPAPVPPLPHRGSSASDDVKQHVDLEAEDDAPPQNFWTDPPGYVDDIVWPRYVRDHAWLLLPESGLDNDRYQNARNSDIDELVRIVGQGTNVRTDAGVAVAPGKGALPMADVLKWAIEEVMKPLEMAER
;
A
#
# COMPACT_ATOMS: atom_id res chain seq x y z
N MET A 1 -14.15 -40.51 -13.68
CA MET A 1 -14.43 -39.31 -12.87
C MET A 1 -15.89 -39.42 -12.44
N THR A 2 -16.10 -39.70 -11.19
CA THR A 2 -17.48 -39.93 -10.61
C THR A 2 -18.06 -38.55 -10.22
N GLU A 3 -19.39 -38.40 -10.25
CA GLU A 3 -20.13 -37.20 -9.84
C GLU A 3 -19.71 -36.70 -8.44
N ALA A 4 -19.21 -37.57 -7.58
CA ALA A 4 -18.67 -37.23 -6.25
C ALA A 4 -17.39 -36.40 -6.28
N GLU A 5 -16.59 -36.43 -7.36
CA GLU A 5 -15.36 -35.62 -7.53
C GLU A 5 -15.67 -34.21 -8.06
N ALA A 6 -16.84 -33.98 -8.63
CA ALA A 6 -17.30 -32.67 -9.09
C ALA A 6 -17.92 -31.83 -7.95
N GLU A 7 -18.51 -32.46 -6.92
CA GLU A 7 -19.10 -31.75 -5.77
C GLU A 7 -18.05 -31.20 -4.78
N VAL A 8 -16.83 -31.72 -4.74
CA VAL A 8 -15.76 -31.26 -3.84
C VAL A 8 -15.15 -29.91 -4.29
N LYS A 9 -15.46 -29.40 -5.48
CA LYS A 9 -15.00 -28.11 -6.00
C LYS A 9 -16.01 -26.97 -5.95
N ALA A 10 -17.16 -27.13 -5.32
CA ALA A 10 -17.94 -26.00 -4.85
C ALA A 10 -17.26 -25.46 -3.60
N SER A 11 -16.23 -24.61 -3.78
CA SER A 11 -15.56 -23.93 -2.68
C SER A 11 -16.61 -23.19 -1.88
N ALA A 12 -16.81 -23.59 -0.63
CA ALA A 12 -17.67 -22.88 0.30
C ALA A 12 -17.29 -21.39 0.23
N ARG A 13 -18.27 -20.50 -0.08
CA ARG A 13 -18.05 -19.05 -0.03
C ARG A 13 -17.41 -18.74 1.33
N PRO A 14 -16.33 -17.94 1.37
CA PRO A 14 -15.72 -17.58 2.64
C PRO A 14 -16.80 -16.95 3.53
N LYS A 15 -16.88 -17.39 4.78
CA LYS A 15 -17.88 -16.93 5.77
C LYS A 15 -17.81 -15.42 6.05
N ASN A 16 -16.76 -14.75 5.60
CA ASN A 16 -16.53 -13.32 5.75
C ASN A 16 -15.80 -12.82 4.50
N PRO A 17 -16.50 -12.39 3.45
CA PRO A 17 -15.86 -11.89 2.25
C PRO A 17 -15.07 -10.62 2.54
N VAL A 18 -13.79 -10.61 2.11
CA VAL A 18 -12.85 -9.50 2.30
C VAL A 18 -12.60 -8.82 0.96
N THR A 19 -12.75 -7.51 0.93
CA THR A 19 -12.37 -6.66 -0.19
C THR A 19 -11.15 -5.82 0.20
N VAL A 20 -10.07 -5.93 -0.55
CA VAL A 20 -8.82 -5.19 -0.32
C VAL A 20 -8.71 -4.04 -1.32
N ILE A 21 -8.66 -2.83 -0.80
CA ILE A 21 -8.48 -1.58 -1.56
C ILE A 21 -7.04 -1.13 -1.37
N GLY A 22 -6.22 -1.27 -2.40
CA GLY A 22 -4.84 -0.77 -2.38
C GLY A 22 -4.78 0.70 -2.77
N ILE A 23 -4.06 1.50 -2.01
CA ILE A 23 -3.85 2.93 -2.23
C ILE A 23 -2.35 3.18 -2.33
N SER A 24 -1.84 3.42 -3.54
CA SER A 24 -0.40 3.63 -3.77
C SER A 24 -0.11 4.99 -4.41
N GLY A 25 1.17 5.36 -4.43
CA GLY A 25 1.66 6.63 -4.96
C GLY A 25 2.92 7.09 -4.23
N PRO A 26 3.57 8.18 -4.67
CA PRO A 26 4.81 8.64 -4.05
C PRO A 26 4.63 9.00 -2.58
N SER A 27 5.72 9.09 -1.86
CA SER A 27 5.72 9.57 -0.46
C SER A 27 4.99 10.91 -0.37
N SER A 28 4.28 11.15 0.73
CA SER A 28 3.56 12.41 0.98
C SER A 28 2.49 12.78 -0.08
N SER A 29 2.02 11.84 -0.91
CA SER A 29 0.91 12.06 -1.86
C SER A 29 -0.47 12.14 -1.20
N GLY A 30 -0.58 11.77 0.08
CA GLY A 30 -1.84 11.79 0.84
C GLY A 30 -2.52 10.42 0.96
N LYS A 31 -1.81 9.31 0.71
CA LYS A 31 -2.34 7.94 0.83
C LYS A 31 -2.96 7.64 2.18
N THR A 32 -2.21 7.85 3.26
CA THR A 32 -2.67 7.62 4.64
C THR A 32 -3.89 8.50 4.98
N THR A 33 -3.87 9.76 4.54
CA THR A 33 -5.02 10.67 4.72
C THR A 33 -6.26 10.14 4.00
N LEU A 34 -6.12 9.69 2.75
CA LEU A 34 -7.23 9.11 2.00
C LEU A 34 -7.73 7.81 2.64
N ALA A 35 -6.83 6.92 3.06
CA ALA A 35 -7.19 5.67 3.73
C ALA A 35 -8.01 5.92 5.01
N ARG A 36 -7.58 6.86 5.86
CA ARG A 36 -8.30 7.28 7.08
C ARG A 36 -9.68 7.88 6.77
N LEU A 37 -9.79 8.71 5.74
CA LEU A 37 -11.07 9.29 5.31
C LEU A 37 -12.03 8.22 4.77
N LEU A 38 -11.54 7.31 3.94
CA LEU A 38 -12.33 6.18 3.44
C LEU A 38 -12.78 5.28 4.60
N GLN A 39 -11.89 4.90 5.50
CA GLN A 39 -12.26 4.14 6.69
C GLN A 39 -13.34 4.85 7.50
N ARG A 40 -13.19 6.14 7.77
CA ARG A 40 -14.17 6.93 8.51
C ARG A 40 -15.55 6.93 7.83
N ILE A 41 -15.60 6.94 6.49
CA ILE A 41 -16.86 6.89 5.74
C ILE A 41 -17.48 5.49 5.83
N PHE A 42 -16.70 4.44 5.56
CA PHE A 42 -17.24 3.09 5.46
C PHE A 42 -17.50 2.42 6.82
N SER A 43 -16.82 2.80 7.90
CA SER A 43 -16.96 2.18 9.23
C SER A 43 -18.32 2.39 9.91
N HIS A 44 -19.11 3.36 9.46
CA HIS A 44 -20.40 3.71 10.08
C HIS A 44 -21.61 3.37 9.20
N ILE A 45 -21.43 2.61 8.12
CA ILE A 45 -22.51 2.31 7.17
C ILE A 45 -23.39 1.16 7.64
N SER A 46 -22.81 0.12 8.22
CA SER A 46 -23.51 -1.07 8.69
C SER A 46 -22.73 -1.76 9.82
N GLU A 47 -23.44 -2.35 10.78
CA GLU A 47 -22.85 -3.17 11.84
C GLU A 47 -22.18 -4.45 11.29
N ASN A 48 -22.59 -4.87 10.09
CA ASN A 48 -22.02 -6.03 9.40
C ASN A 48 -20.82 -5.70 8.53
N LEU A 49 -20.48 -4.42 8.35
CA LEU A 49 -19.31 -3.97 7.59
C LEU A 49 -18.16 -3.60 8.54
N GLN A 50 -17.16 -4.46 8.62
CA GLN A 50 -15.93 -4.19 9.33
C GLN A 50 -14.94 -3.48 8.41
N THR A 51 -14.24 -2.47 8.91
CA THR A 51 -13.19 -1.77 8.16
C THR A 51 -11.95 -1.58 9.01
N PHE A 52 -10.79 -1.68 8.39
CA PHE A 52 -9.51 -1.29 9.01
C PHE A 52 -8.50 -0.87 7.94
N ILE A 53 -7.44 -0.19 8.39
CA ILE A 53 -6.31 0.19 7.56
C ILE A 53 -5.17 -0.78 7.83
N MET A 54 -4.42 -1.10 6.77
CA MET A 54 -3.16 -1.81 6.81
C MET A 54 -2.12 -0.91 6.13
N HIS A 55 -0.99 -0.70 6.77
CA HIS A 55 0.05 0.19 6.29
C HIS A 55 1.25 -0.62 5.81
N GLU A 56 1.79 -0.30 4.64
CA GLU A 56 3.04 -0.90 4.16
C GLU A 56 4.20 -0.60 5.11
N ASP A 57 4.19 0.58 5.74
CA ASP A 57 5.21 1.01 6.68
C ASP A 57 5.33 0.07 7.91
N ASP A 58 4.31 -0.74 8.21
CA ASP A 58 4.36 -1.77 9.26
C ASP A 58 5.20 -3.01 8.86
N PHE A 59 5.61 -3.09 7.58
CA PHE A 59 6.39 -4.22 7.03
C PHE A 59 7.84 -3.87 6.71
N TYR A 60 8.35 -2.74 7.16
CA TYR A 60 9.77 -2.46 7.07
C TYR A 60 10.59 -3.52 7.82
N LEU A 61 11.75 -3.85 7.29
CA LEU A 61 12.75 -4.63 8.01
C LEU A 61 13.21 -3.87 9.27
N PRO A 62 13.74 -4.57 10.28
CA PRO A 62 14.39 -3.92 11.42
C PRO A 62 15.45 -2.90 10.99
N ASP A 63 15.60 -1.82 11.77
CA ASP A 63 16.45 -0.67 11.44
C ASP A 63 17.89 -1.06 11.07
N ASP A 64 18.44 -2.09 11.71
CA ASP A 64 19.79 -2.61 11.46
C ASP A 64 19.88 -3.49 10.19
N ARG A 65 18.75 -3.79 9.54
CA ARG A 65 18.65 -4.55 8.28
C ARG A 65 18.26 -3.70 7.09
N ILE A 66 17.95 -2.42 7.30
CA ILE A 66 17.68 -1.49 6.20
C ILE A 66 18.93 -1.36 5.33
N PRO A 67 18.84 -1.53 4.00
CA PRO A 67 19.98 -1.40 3.11
C PRO A 67 20.57 0.00 3.13
N TYR A 68 21.84 0.10 2.75
CA TYR A 68 22.54 1.37 2.64
C TYR A 68 22.77 1.74 1.17
N THR A 69 22.73 3.03 0.88
CA THR A 69 23.04 3.58 -0.43
C THR A 69 23.94 4.82 -0.29
N THR A 70 24.49 5.27 -1.40
CA THR A 70 25.37 6.46 -1.42
C THR A 70 24.66 7.60 -2.14
N THR A 71 24.58 8.75 -1.48
CA THR A 71 24.01 9.99 -2.05
C THR A 71 24.95 10.58 -3.11
N SER A 72 24.48 11.56 -3.88
CA SER A 72 25.26 12.32 -4.87
C SER A 72 26.47 13.02 -4.24
N SER A 73 26.36 13.40 -2.96
CA SER A 73 27.47 13.99 -2.19
C SER A 73 28.51 12.98 -1.66
N GLY A 74 28.32 11.68 -1.95
CA GLY A 74 29.21 10.61 -1.47
C GLY A 74 28.96 10.15 -0.03
N LYS A 75 27.89 10.60 0.62
CA LYS A 75 27.51 10.18 1.98
C LYS A 75 26.74 8.87 1.93
N THR A 76 27.11 7.89 2.76
CA THR A 76 26.36 6.65 2.94
C THR A 76 25.20 6.88 3.91
N VAL A 77 23.98 6.50 3.51
CA VAL A 77 22.74 6.63 4.28
C VAL A 77 21.90 5.36 4.16
N GLN A 78 20.99 5.12 5.11
CA GLN A 78 20.00 4.05 4.98
C GLN A 78 19.00 4.39 3.87
N ASP A 79 18.64 3.39 3.06
CA ASP A 79 17.69 3.50 1.96
C ASP A 79 16.34 2.90 2.37
N TRP A 80 15.47 3.75 2.90
CA TRP A 80 14.12 3.37 3.33
C TRP A 80 13.11 3.34 2.17
N ASP A 81 13.47 3.91 1.02
CA ASP A 81 12.56 4.09 -0.11
C ASP A 81 12.81 3.04 -1.22
N THR A 82 13.20 1.83 -0.84
CA THR A 82 13.45 0.71 -1.75
C THR A 82 12.70 -0.55 -1.31
N VAL A 83 12.36 -1.42 -2.28
CA VAL A 83 11.65 -2.67 -1.99
C VAL A 83 12.46 -3.62 -1.09
N GLU A 84 13.80 -3.54 -1.13
CA GLU A 84 14.71 -4.30 -0.28
C GLU A 84 14.64 -3.91 1.20
N ALA A 85 14.03 -2.76 1.53
CA ALA A 85 13.77 -2.34 2.90
C ALA A 85 12.49 -2.95 3.49
N ILE A 86 11.65 -3.60 2.67
CA ILE A 86 10.33 -4.12 3.03
C ILE A 86 10.35 -5.65 3.06
N ASP A 87 9.75 -6.25 4.07
CA ASP A 87 9.48 -7.69 4.12
C ASP A 87 8.25 -8.05 3.28
N VAL A 88 8.44 -8.09 1.94
CA VAL A 88 7.38 -8.40 0.99
C VAL A 88 6.77 -9.79 1.21
N PRO A 89 7.53 -10.86 1.55
CA PRO A 89 6.95 -12.16 1.91
C PRO A 89 6.03 -12.10 3.13
N PHE A 90 6.41 -11.37 4.17
CA PHE A 90 5.56 -11.17 5.34
C PHE A 90 4.31 -10.37 4.99
N MET A 91 4.44 -9.29 4.22
CA MET A 91 3.32 -8.48 3.73
C MET A 91 2.30 -9.31 2.92
N ALA A 92 2.76 -10.16 1.99
CA ALA A 92 1.90 -11.06 1.22
C ALA A 92 1.21 -12.11 2.13
N SER A 93 1.91 -12.64 3.13
CA SER A 93 1.36 -13.59 4.10
C SER A 93 0.30 -12.94 5.00
N ALA A 94 0.55 -11.70 5.44
CA ALA A 94 -0.41 -10.93 6.23
C ALA A 94 -1.70 -10.62 5.44
N LEU A 95 -1.59 -10.28 4.15
CA LEU A 95 -2.76 -10.12 3.28
C LEU A 95 -3.55 -11.42 3.12
N SER A 96 -2.86 -12.54 2.94
CA SER A 96 -3.49 -13.88 2.88
C SER A 96 -4.23 -14.21 4.18
N TYR A 97 -3.63 -13.90 5.32
CA TYR A 97 -4.27 -14.04 6.63
C TYR A 97 -5.54 -13.18 6.74
N VAL A 98 -5.44 -11.91 6.34
CA VAL A 98 -6.59 -10.99 6.33
C VAL A 98 -7.72 -11.52 5.45
N ARG A 99 -7.42 -12.02 4.25
CA ARG A 99 -8.42 -12.62 3.36
C ARG A 99 -9.12 -13.84 3.96
N GLN A 100 -8.41 -14.63 4.76
CA GLN A 100 -8.97 -15.83 5.39
C GLN A 100 -9.79 -15.51 6.65
N HIS A 101 -9.36 -14.51 7.43
CA HIS A 101 -9.89 -14.28 8.78
C HIS A 101 -10.69 -12.98 8.93
N GLY A 102 -10.63 -12.06 7.95
CA GLY A 102 -11.31 -10.75 8.01
C GLY A 102 -10.78 -9.81 9.10
N ARG A 103 -9.57 -10.04 9.60
CA ARG A 103 -8.91 -9.25 10.65
C ARG A 103 -7.41 -9.20 10.44
N LEU A 104 -6.75 -8.24 11.04
CA LEU A 104 -5.28 -8.21 11.07
C LEU A 104 -4.70 -9.39 11.87
N PRO A 105 -3.52 -9.90 11.48
CA PRO A 105 -2.75 -10.81 12.31
C PRO A 105 -2.48 -10.18 13.69
N PRO A 106 -2.58 -10.93 14.81
CA PRO A 106 -2.33 -10.38 16.15
C PRO A 106 -0.94 -9.74 16.32
N ARG A 107 0.04 -10.26 15.60
CA ARG A 107 1.41 -9.75 15.57
C ARG A 107 1.53 -8.38 14.90
N LEU A 108 0.63 -8.04 13.97
CA LEU A 108 0.69 -6.79 13.22
C LEU A 108 0.02 -5.67 14.01
N LYS A 109 0.82 -4.82 14.64
CA LYS A 109 0.37 -3.58 15.30
C LYS A 109 0.83 -2.41 14.46
N SER A 110 -0.11 -1.51 14.12
CA SER A 110 0.21 -0.34 13.32
C SER A 110 1.14 0.62 14.08
N LYS A 111 2.20 1.04 13.40
CA LYS A 111 3.14 2.07 13.85
C LYS A 111 2.85 3.41 13.20
N GLU A 112 2.24 3.39 12.00
CA GLU A 112 1.78 4.61 11.32
C GLU A 112 0.71 5.34 12.16
N ASP A 113 -0.08 4.62 12.96
CA ASP A 113 -1.04 5.23 13.89
C ASP A 113 -0.37 6.08 14.99
N LEU A 114 0.93 5.93 15.20
CA LEU A 114 1.74 6.71 16.15
C LEU A 114 2.29 8.00 15.52
N ASN A 115 2.25 8.13 14.20
CA ASN A 115 2.65 9.36 13.51
C ASN A 115 1.54 10.41 13.60
N GLU A 116 1.93 11.68 13.69
CA GLU A 116 0.97 12.80 13.74
C GLU A 116 0.05 12.82 12.52
N ALA A 117 -1.25 12.83 12.75
CA ALA A 117 -2.24 13.03 11.71
C ALA A 117 -2.26 14.50 11.29
N SER A 118 -1.93 14.78 10.03
CA SER A 118 -2.10 16.11 9.45
C SER A 118 -3.58 16.39 9.16
N ASP A 119 -3.97 17.68 9.17
CA ASP A 119 -5.30 18.09 8.72
C ASP A 119 -5.56 17.59 7.29
N SER A 120 -6.69 16.93 7.10
CA SER A 120 -7.10 16.40 5.79
C SER A 120 -7.58 17.47 4.81
N GLY A 121 -7.96 18.65 5.29
CA GLY A 121 -8.63 19.70 4.53
C GLY A 121 -10.05 19.34 4.08
N VAL A 122 -10.65 18.27 4.65
CA VAL A 122 -12.04 17.85 4.35
C VAL A 122 -12.91 18.11 5.57
N SER A 123 -13.95 18.93 5.40
CA SER A 123 -14.84 19.29 6.51
C SER A 123 -15.70 18.11 6.99
N ASP A 124 -16.10 18.13 8.26
CA ASP A 124 -16.99 17.12 8.83
C ASP A 124 -18.34 17.07 8.13
N GLU A 125 -18.85 18.20 7.65
CA GLU A 125 -20.08 18.28 6.86
C GLU A 125 -19.95 17.51 5.54
N THR A 126 -18.81 17.67 4.85
CA THR A 126 -18.51 16.91 3.61
C THR A 126 -18.45 15.41 3.90
N ILE A 127 -17.77 15.02 4.97
CA ILE A 127 -17.67 13.60 5.37
C ILE A 127 -19.08 13.04 5.67
N ALA A 128 -19.88 13.75 6.46
CA ALA A 128 -21.24 13.32 6.80
C ALA A 128 -22.16 13.22 5.56
N GLN A 129 -21.99 14.12 4.59
CA GLN A 129 -22.71 14.06 3.33
C GLN A 129 -22.32 12.81 2.53
N LEU A 130 -21.02 12.56 2.38
CA LEU A 130 -20.51 11.39 1.65
C LEU A 130 -20.93 10.08 2.32
N GLN A 131 -20.91 10.00 3.66
CA GLN A 131 -21.42 8.84 4.41
C GLN A 131 -22.88 8.53 4.08
N ARG A 132 -23.75 9.56 4.05
CA ARG A 132 -25.15 9.37 3.68
C ARG A 132 -25.30 8.86 2.24
N GLN A 133 -24.58 9.45 1.29
CA GLN A 133 -24.60 9.04 -0.12
C GLN A 133 -24.17 7.58 -0.31
N VAL A 134 -23.09 7.16 0.37
CA VAL A 134 -22.59 5.78 0.32
C VAL A 134 -23.61 4.83 0.97
N SER A 135 -24.18 5.19 2.14
CA SER A 135 -25.19 4.39 2.82
C SER A 135 -26.43 4.20 1.96
N GLU A 136 -26.96 5.26 1.33
CA GLU A 136 -28.11 5.22 0.43
C GLU A 136 -27.83 4.31 -0.78
N LYS A 137 -26.67 4.45 -1.40
CA LYS A 137 -26.27 3.59 -2.54
C LYS A 137 -26.20 2.11 -2.13
N LEU A 138 -25.56 1.79 -1.02
CA LEU A 138 -25.43 0.40 -0.55
C LEU A 138 -26.78 -0.21 -0.16
N GLN A 139 -27.71 0.57 0.38
CA GLN A 139 -29.08 0.12 0.64
C GLN A 139 -29.86 -0.19 -0.65
N GLN A 140 -29.58 0.53 -1.75
CA GLN A 140 -30.22 0.28 -3.06
C GLN A 140 -29.66 -0.96 -3.77
N VAL A 141 -28.40 -1.29 -3.53
CA VAL A 141 -27.72 -2.43 -4.17
C VAL A 141 -28.24 -3.77 -3.62
N GLY A 142 -28.77 -3.80 -2.39
CA GLY A 142 -29.50 -4.99 -1.86
C GLY A 142 -29.17 -5.33 -0.41
N PRO A 143 -29.96 -6.22 0.20
CA PRO A 143 -29.84 -6.59 1.60
C PRO A 143 -28.56 -7.39 1.94
N VAL A 144 -27.83 -7.87 0.96
CA VAL A 144 -26.61 -8.70 1.16
C VAL A 144 -25.46 -7.89 1.78
N LEU A 145 -25.37 -6.57 1.53
CA LEU A 145 -24.38 -5.71 2.19
C LEU A 145 -24.84 -5.16 3.55
N VAL A 146 -26.17 -5.14 3.78
CA VAL A 146 -26.77 -4.46 4.94
C VAL A 146 -27.67 -5.39 5.75
N GLY A 147 -28.03 -6.58 5.24
CA GLY A 147 -28.99 -7.52 5.84
C GLY A 147 -28.45 -8.94 6.02
N ASP A 148 -29.01 -9.62 7.01
CA ASP A 148 -28.92 -11.06 7.30
C ASP A 148 -27.52 -11.69 7.53
N GLY A 149 -26.77 -11.15 8.49
CA GLY A 149 -25.88 -12.00 9.31
C GLY A 149 -24.50 -12.30 8.76
N GLU A 150 -24.20 -12.06 7.50
CA GLU A 150 -22.83 -12.22 6.98
C GLU A 150 -22.01 -10.96 7.19
N LYS A 151 -20.97 -11.07 8.00
CA LYS A 151 -19.99 -9.98 8.18
C LYS A 151 -19.16 -9.85 6.90
N ARG A 152 -18.92 -8.62 6.47
CA ARG A 152 -18.00 -8.27 5.38
C ARG A 152 -16.86 -7.42 5.90
N THR A 153 -15.71 -7.54 5.29
CA THR A 153 -14.55 -6.73 5.66
C THR A 153 -14.04 -5.94 4.45
N VAL A 154 -13.85 -4.64 4.61
CA VAL A 154 -13.14 -3.79 3.65
C VAL A 154 -11.84 -3.32 4.27
N VAL A 155 -10.74 -3.63 3.61
CA VAL A 155 -9.38 -3.28 4.05
C VAL A 155 -8.85 -2.18 3.16
N PHE A 156 -8.43 -1.09 3.75
CA PHE A 156 -7.69 -0.03 3.06
C PHE A 156 -6.21 -0.26 3.28
N PHE A 157 -5.55 -0.84 2.28
CA PHE A 157 -4.13 -1.12 2.31
C PHE A 157 -3.37 -0.01 1.59
N GLU A 158 -2.58 0.77 2.32
CA GLU A 158 -1.86 1.89 1.75
C GLU A 158 -0.34 1.73 1.85
N GLY A 159 0.36 2.22 0.82
CA GLY A 159 1.80 2.14 0.74
C GLY A 159 2.37 2.73 -0.56
N PHE A 160 3.68 2.86 -0.63
CA PHE A 160 4.32 3.43 -1.82
C PHE A 160 4.72 2.37 -2.85
N LEU A 161 4.86 1.08 -2.45
CA LEU A 161 5.25 -0.07 -3.31
C LEU A 161 4.25 -1.23 -3.20
N LEU A 162 3.00 -1.03 -3.65
CA LEU A 162 1.96 -2.06 -3.57
C LEU A 162 1.72 -2.79 -4.90
N PHE A 163 2.05 -2.16 -6.03
CA PHE A 163 1.64 -2.64 -7.33
C PHE A 163 2.83 -3.15 -8.16
N SER A 164 2.54 -4.11 -9.01
CA SER A 164 3.47 -4.64 -10.00
C SER A 164 3.03 -4.31 -11.41
N PRO A 165 3.94 -4.28 -12.39
CA PRO A 165 3.60 -4.17 -13.79
C PRO A 165 2.59 -5.25 -14.22
N PRO A 166 1.82 -5.05 -15.32
CA PRO A 166 1.00 -6.10 -15.91
C PRO A 166 1.81 -7.37 -16.18
N GLU A 167 1.22 -8.55 -15.96
CA GLU A 167 1.92 -9.83 -16.13
C GLU A 167 2.41 -10.04 -17.57
N ALA A 168 1.66 -9.50 -18.54
CA ALA A 168 2.06 -9.54 -19.95
C ALA A 168 3.34 -8.75 -20.25
N GLU A 169 3.70 -7.75 -19.43
CA GLU A 169 4.92 -6.95 -19.58
C GLU A 169 6.08 -7.52 -18.74
N VAL A 170 5.79 -7.95 -17.51
CA VAL A 170 6.77 -8.51 -16.58
C VAL A 170 6.15 -9.67 -15.84
N ARG A 171 6.53 -10.88 -16.20
CA ARG A 171 5.96 -12.11 -15.64
C ARG A 171 6.30 -12.29 -14.15
N GLU A 172 7.55 -12.07 -13.80
CA GLU A 172 8.03 -12.23 -12.43
C GLU A 172 8.38 -10.85 -11.84
N HIS A 173 7.71 -10.49 -10.75
CA HIS A 173 7.95 -9.24 -10.05
C HIS A 173 7.79 -9.46 -8.55
N VAL A 174 8.70 -8.89 -7.74
CA VAL A 174 8.73 -9.08 -6.28
C VAL A 174 7.39 -8.74 -5.60
N LEU A 175 6.69 -7.70 -6.06
CA LEU A 175 5.39 -7.28 -5.53
C LEU A 175 4.19 -8.05 -6.11
N ARG A 176 4.40 -9.02 -7.03
CA ARG A 176 3.29 -9.77 -7.64
C ARG A 176 2.40 -10.46 -6.60
N PRO A 177 2.94 -11.17 -5.58
CA PRO A 177 2.13 -11.85 -4.57
C PRO A 177 1.28 -10.89 -3.72
N VAL A 178 1.67 -9.63 -3.61
CA VAL A 178 0.92 -8.57 -2.94
C VAL A 178 -0.15 -8.00 -3.88
N HIS A 179 0.27 -7.60 -5.08
CA HIS A 179 -0.58 -7.01 -6.11
C HIS A 179 -1.82 -7.86 -6.41
N GLU A 180 -1.66 -9.18 -6.55
CA GLU A 180 -2.75 -10.12 -6.88
C GLU A 180 -3.79 -10.25 -5.78
N GLN A 181 -3.47 -9.87 -4.57
CA GLN A 181 -4.40 -9.89 -3.44
C GLN A 181 -5.19 -8.58 -3.27
N ILE A 182 -4.97 -7.60 -4.14
CA ILE A 182 -5.65 -6.29 -4.11
C ILE A 182 -6.76 -6.27 -5.16
N ASP A 183 -7.99 -6.06 -4.72
CA ASP A 183 -9.17 -6.07 -5.59
C ASP A 183 -9.36 -4.74 -6.34
N VAL A 184 -9.14 -3.62 -5.65
CA VAL A 184 -9.19 -2.27 -6.22
C VAL A 184 -7.83 -1.60 -6.03
N ARG A 185 -7.27 -1.07 -7.10
CA ARG A 185 -5.94 -0.46 -7.10
C ARG A 185 -6.06 1.02 -7.42
N LEU A 186 -5.86 1.86 -6.41
CA LEU A 186 -5.91 3.31 -6.51
C LEU A 186 -4.49 3.89 -6.50
N PHE A 187 -4.18 4.75 -7.43
CA PHE A 187 -2.89 5.43 -7.50
C PHE A 187 -3.06 6.94 -7.38
N LEU A 188 -2.37 7.54 -6.42
CA LEU A 188 -2.38 8.97 -6.15
C LEU A 188 -1.09 9.61 -6.70
N PRO A 189 -1.08 10.14 -7.91
CA PRO A 189 0.06 10.89 -8.39
C PRO A 189 0.26 12.14 -7.54
N ALA A 190 1.51 12.56 -7.35
CA ALA A 190 1.83 13.85 -6.76
C ALA A 190 3.06 14.44 -7.46
N PRO A 191 3.05 15.76 -7.78
CA PRO A 191 4.20 16.41 -8.37
C PRO A 191 5.43 16.33 -7.46
N TYR A 192 6.62 16.17 -8.06
CA TYR A 192 7.89 16.16 -7.33
C TYR A 192 8.01 17.31 -6.32
N ASP A 193 7.67 18.54 -6.72
CA ASP A 193 7.76 19.70 -5.84
C ASP A 193 6.85 19.56 -4.60
N TYR A 194 5.68 18.93 -4.74
CA TYR A 194 4.76 18.68 -3.61
C TYR A 194 5.30 17.58 -2.69
N VAL A 195 5.82 16.51 -3.28
CA VAL A 195 6.46 15.40 -2.54
C VAL A 195 7.60 15.96 -1.70
N LYS A 196 8.54 16.69 -2.32
CA LYS A 196 9.70 17.28 -1.65
C LYS A 196 9.27 18.21 -0.52
N ASN A 197 8.48 19.22 -0.83
CA ASN A 197 8.03 20.22 0.15
C ASN A 197 7.30 19.61 1.35
N ARG A 198 6.46 18.59 1.13
CA ARG A 198 5.71 17.93 2.20
C ARG A 198 6.59 17.00 3.04
N ARG A 199 7.48 16.23 2.40
CA ARG A 199 8.36 15.30 3.10
C ARG A 199 9.41 16.02 3.93
N GLU A 200 10.04 17.06 3.41
CA GLU A 200 11.03 17.87 4.14
C GLU A 200 10.45 18.65 5.33
N ARG A 201 9.11 18.85 5.37
CA ARG A 201 8.43 19.48 6.51
C ARG A 201 8.03 18.50 7.61
N ARG A 202 8.14 17.18 7.38
CA ARG A 202 7.85 16.21 8.44
C ARG A 202 8.94 16.22 9.49
N SER A 203 8.54 16.03 10.75
CA SER A 203 9.49 15.90 11.88
C SER A 203 10.31 14.61 11.81
N GLY A 204 9.81 13.58 11.12
CA GLY A 204 10.42 12.27 10.94
C GLY A 204 9.39 11.15 10.97
N TYR A 205 9.88 9.92 11.14
CA TYR A 205 9.07 8.69 11.09
C TYR A 205 9.41 7.80 12.28
N VAL A 206 8.39 7.20 12.90
CA VAL A 206 8.57 6.14 13.89
C VAL A 206 8.97 4.86 13.14
N THR A 207 10.09 4.25 13.55
CA THR A 207 10.60 3.00 12.99
C THR A 207 10.42 1.84 13.96
N ILE A 208 10.63 0.60 13.49
CA ILE A 208 10.45 -0.58 14.33
C ILE A 208 11.59 -0.84 15.31
N GLY A 209 12.69 -0.11 15.18
CA GLY A 209 13.90 -0.35 15.94
C GLY A 209 14.74 -1.52 15.43
N PRO A 210 15.87 -1.84 16.10
CA PRO A 210 16.76 -2.93 15.70
C PRO A 210 16.09 -4.30 15.90
N ALA A 211 16.57 -5.31 15.16
CA ALA A 211 16.10 -6.68 15.32
C ALA A 211 16.28 -7.19 16.76
N PRO A 212 15.34 -7.99 17.30
CA PRO A 212 15.52 -8.64 18.59
C PRO A 212 16.81 -9.46 18.60
N VAL A 213 17.62 -9.33 19.66
CA VAL A 213 18.81 -10.14 19.82
C VAL A 213 18.36 -11.59 20.06
N PRO A 214 18.76 -12.58 19.23
CA PRO A 214 18.41 -13.97 19.46
C PRO A 214 18.89 -14.40 20.86
N PRO A 215 18.10 -15.14 21.63
CA PRO A 215 18.59 -15.71 22.88
C PRO A 215 19.85 -16.53 22.60
N LEU A 216 20.89 -16.32 23.39
CA LEU A 216 22.15 -17.07 23.27
C LEU A 216 21.83 -18.58 23.22
N PRO A 217 22.34 -19.34 22.24
CA PRO A 217 22.06 -20.76 22.15
C PRO A 217 22.55 -21.43 23.43
N HIS A 218 21.64 -22.10 24.11
CA HIS A 218 22.05 -23.00 25.19
C HIS A 218 23.04 -24.02 24.60
N ARG A 219 24.25 -24.08 25.16
CA ARG A 219 25.29 -25.05 24.77
C ARG A 219 24.67 -26.47 24.78
N GLY A 220 24.31 -26.99 23.61
CA GLY A 220 23.81 -28.36 23.51
C GLY A 220 22.91 -28.72 22.33
N SER A 221 22.55 -27.83 21.44
CA SER A 221 21.79 -28.21 20.24
C SER A 221 22.62 -28.02 18.97
N SER A 222 22.87 -29.15 18.28
CA SER A 222 23.49 -29.18 16.97
C SER A 222 22.64 -28.41 15.97
N ALA A 223 23.26 -27.44 15.30
CA ALA A 223 22.68 -26.72 14.18
C ALA A 223 22.34 -27.71 13.05
N SER A 224 21.10 -27.80 12.68
CA SER A 224 20.67 -28.31 11.38
C SER A 224 20.07 -27.20 10.59
N ASP A 225 20.62 -27.02 9.39
CA ASP A 225 20.43 -25.98 8.42
C ASP A 225 18.99 -25.83 7.90
N ASP A 226 18.71 -24.65 7.35
CA ASP A 226 17.57 -24.31 6.48
C ASP A 226 16.16 -24.47 7.07
N VAL A 227 15.88 -23.75 8.13
CA VAL A 227 14.49 -23.40 8.44
C VAL A 227 14.19 -22.05 7.79
N LYS A 228 13.49 -22.06 6.65
CA LYS A 228 12.70 -20.91 6.23
C LYS A 228 11.85 -20.51 7.43
N GLN A 229 12.18 -19.39 8.07
CA GLN A 229 11.45 -18.92 9.24
C GLN A 229 10.00 -18.64 8.80
N HIS A 230 9.13 -19.59 9.06
CA HIS A 230 7.69 -19.40 8.93
C HIS A 230 7.30 -18.41 10.03
N VAL A 231 6.96 -17.18 9.64
CA VAL A 231 6.51 -16.14 10.57
C VAL A 231 5.18 -16.60 11.18
N ASP A 232 5.16 -16.79 12.48
CA ASP A 232 3.90 -17.10 13.19
C ASP A 232 3.05 -15.83 13.28
N LEU A 233 2.00 -15.78 12.47
CA LEU A 233 1.08 -14.63 12.38
C LEU A 233 0.12 -14.54 13.57
N GLU A 234 -0.03 -15.60 14.37
CA GLU A 234 -0.87 -15.64 15.58
C GLU A 234 -0.10 -15.27 16.86
N ALA A 235 1.24 -15.20 16.80
CA ALA A 235 2.06 -14.78 17.94
C ALA A 235 1.84 -13.30 18.25
N GLU A 236 1.93 -12.94 19.54
CA GLU A 236 1.98 -11.54 19.95
C GLU A 236 3.30 -10.90 19.52
N ASP A 237 3.25 -9.59 19.21
CA ASP A 237 4.43 -8.84 18.81
C ASP A 237 5.27 -8.46 20.06
N ASP A 238 6.41 -9.11 20.23
CA ASP A 238 7.45 -8.77 21.22
C ASP A 238 8.39 -7.67 20.67
N ALA A 239 7.89 -6.76 19.84
CA ALA A 239 8.68 -5.76 19.14
C ALA A 239 9.58 -4.95 20.08
N PRO A 240 10.82 -4.67 19.66
CA PRO A 240 11.75 -3.83 20.40
C PRO A 240 11.21 -2.40 20.54
N PRO A 241 11.76 -1.60 21.45
CA PRO A 241 11.35 -0.21 21.63
C PRO A 241 11.50 0.55 20.29
N GLN A 242 10.50 1.37 19.99
CA GLN A 242 10.43 2.19 18.78
C GLN A 242 11.65 3.10 18.69
N ASN A 243 12.12 3.32 17.47
CA ASN A 243 13.14 4.28 17.13
C ASN A 243 12.56 5.37 16.21
N PHE A 244 13.36 6.35 15.84
CA PHE A 244 12.90 7.49 15.06
C PHE A 244 13.90 7.81 13.96
N TRP A 245 13.40 7.91 12.71
CA TRP A 245 14.18 8.28 11.53
C TRP A 245 13.85 9.71 11.09
N THR A 246 14.88 10.46 10.74
CA THR A 246 14.73 11.78 10.10
C THR A 246 15.55 11.79 8.82
N ASP A 247 14.95 12.21 7.72
CA ASP A 247 15.61 12.31 6.43
C ASP A 247 16.80 13.27 6.52
N PRO A 248 18.01 12.86 6.12
CA PRO A 248 19.12 13.78 6.02
C PRO A 248 18.91 14.79 4.88
N PRO A 249 19.53 15.96 4.92
CA PRO A 249 19.43 16.96 3.84
C PRO A 249 19.73 16.36 2.46
N GLY A 250 18.87 16.63 1.48
CA GLY A 250 18.99 16.12 0.11
C GLY A 250 18.47 14.70 -0.10
N TYR A 251 17.96 14.02 0.94
CA TYR A 251 17.49 12.65 0.85
C TYR A 251 16.36 12.48 -0.17
N VAL A 252 15.46 13.45 -0.27
CA VAL A 252 14.37 13.40 -1.25
C VAL A 252 14.89 13.42 -2.69
N ASP A 253 15.87 14.28 -2.96
CA ASP A 253 16.43 14.45 -4.30
C ASP A 253 17.30 13.25 -4.72
N ASP A 254 18.11 12.75 -3.78
CA ASP A 254 19.09 11.71 -4.06
C ASP A 254 18.51 10.29 -3.98
N ILE A 255 17.48 10.06 -3.16
CA ILE A 255 16.98 8.73 -2.84
C ILE A 255 15.48 8.60 -3.15
N VAL A 256 14.61 9.34 -2.45
CA VAL A 256 13.16 9.13 -2.51
C VAL A 256 12.62 9.24 -3.93
N TRP A 257 12.95 10.34 -4.61
CA TRP A 257 12.42 10.59 -5.94
C TRP A 257 13.00 9.67 -7.02
N PRO A 258 14.31 9.44 -7.11
CA PRO A 258 14.87 8.46 -8.03
C PRO A 258 14.34 7.03 -7.80
N ARG A 259 14.16 6.60 -6.55
CA ARG A 259 13.55 5.29 -6.24
C ARG A 259 12.11 5.22 -6.70
N TYR A 260 11.30 6.23 -6.37
CA TYR A 260 9.92 6.31 -6.85
C TYR A 260 9.83 6.22 -8.38
N VAL A 261 10.64 6.99 -9.10
CA VAL A 261 10.65 6.99 -10.57
C VAL A 261 11.07 5.63 -11.12
N ARG A 262 12.11 5.01 -10.57
CA ARG A 262 12.58 3.68 -10.96
C ARG A 262 11.49 2.61 -10.77
N ASP A 263 10.91 2.55 -9.58
CA ASP A 263 10.01 1.47 -9.20
C ASP A 263 8.62 1.62 -9.84
N HIS A 264 8.27 2.84 -10.28
CA HIS A 264 7.03 3.14 -11.00
C HIS A 264 7.26 3.44 -12.50
N ALA A 265 8.45 3.17 -13.05
CA ALA A 265 8.76 3.40 -14.45
C ALA A 265 7.80 2.70 -15.43
N TRP A 266 7.19 1.59 -15.02
CA TRP A 266 6.18 0.88 -15.79
C TRP A 266 4.83 1.62 -15.86
N LEU A 267 4.57 2.53 -14.93
CA LEU A 267 3.33 3.28 -14.77
C LEU A 267 3.47 4.75 -15.20
N LEU A 268 4.66 5.34 -15.01
CA LEU A 268 4.95 6.72 -15.36
C LEU A 268 5.15 6.88 -16.86
N LEU A 269 4.72 8.02 -17.39
CA LEU A 269 4.89 8.41 -18.78
C LEU A 269 5.76 9.67 -18.87
N PRO A 270 6.47 9.86 -20.00
CA PRO A 270 7.23 11.08 -20.23
C PRO A 270 6.36 12.33 -20.20
N GLU A 271 6.92 13.45 -19.79
CA GLU A 271 6.34 14.75 -20.12
C GLU A 271 6.39 14.94 -21.65
N SER A 272 5.33 15.50 -22.23
CA SER A 272 5.00 15.49 -23.67
C SER A 272 6.17 15.77 -24.65
N GLY A 273 6.18 15.04 -25.77
CA GLY A 273 7.04 15.31 -26.93
C GLY A 273 8.34 14.56 -27.01
N LEU A 274 8.59 13.57 -26.15
CA LEU A 274 9.80 12.75 -26.17
C LEU A 274 9.67 11.51 -27.08
N ASP A 275 10.78 11.16 -27.71
CA ASP A 275 10.96 9.93 -28.47
C ASP A 275 10.82 8.70 -27.54
N ASN A 276 9.98 7.76 -27.95
CA ASN A 276 9.72 6.53 -27.19
C ASN A 276 11.00 5.70 -26.99
N ASP A 277 11.90 5.67 -27.96
CA ASP A 277 13.15 4.91 -27.87
C ASP A 277 14.06 5.48 -26.75
N ARG A 278 14.12 6.79 -26.62
CA ARG A 278 14.87 7.46 -25.55
C ARG A 278 14.29 7.13 -24.18
N TYR A 279 12.96 7.11 -24.04
CA TYR A 279 12.31 6.73 -22.79
C TYR A 279 12.58 5.26 -22.43
N GLN A 280 12.46 4.33 -23.37
CA GLN A 280 12.71 2.90 -23.12
C GLN A 280 14.18 2.65 -22.75
N ASN A 281 15.11 3.35 -23.37
CA ASN A 281 16.55 3.26 -23.04
C ASN A 281 16.81 3.76 -21.60
N ALA A 282 16.24 4.90 -21.22
CA ALA A 282 16.37 5.45 -19.87
C ALA A 282 15.81 4.49 -18.80
N ARG A 283 14.63 3.90 -19.05
CA ARG A 283 14.04 2.90 -18.14
C ARG A 283 14.97 1.73 -17.84
N ASN A 284 15.79 1.34 -18.78
CA ASN A 284 16.63 0.13 -18.68
C ASN A 284 18.04 0.40 -18.13
N SER A 285 18.54 1.63 -18.19
CA SER A 285 19.97 1.86 -17.95
C SER A 285 20.37 3.20 -17.32
N ASP A 286 19.48 4.19 -17.28
CA ASP A 286 19.86 5.55 -16.82
C ASP A 286 18.74 6.20 -15.99
N ILE A 287 18.86 6.05 -14.66
CA ILE A 287 17.88 6.60 -13.73
C ILE A 287 17.85 8.14 -13.73
N ASP A 288 18.99 8.80 -13.89
CA ASP A 288 19.05 10.26 -13.90
C ASP A 288 18.37 10.83 -15.13
N GLU A 289 18.54 10.16 -16.28
CA GLU A 289 17.83 10.51 -17.50
C GLU A 289 16.33 10.21 -17.37
N LEU A 290 15.97 9.09 -16.77
CA LEU A 290 14.55 8.74 -16.54
C LEU A 290 13.85 9.77 -15.65
N VAL A 291 14.49 10.20 -14.56
CA VAL A 291 13.98 11.26 -13.67
C VAL A 291 13.75 12.56 -14.46
N ARG A 292 14.68 12.94 -15.34
CA ARG A 292 14.51 14.13 -16.21
C ARG A 292 13.36 13.99 -17.20
N ILE A 293 13.17 12.80 -17.77
CA ILE A 293 12.13 12.52 -18.75
C ILE A 293 10.72 12.55 -18.13
N VAL A 294 10.55 11.96 -16.94
CA VAL A 294 9.25 11.95 -16.25
C VAL A 294 8.94 13.26 -15.54
N GLY A 295 9.93 14.13 -15.34
CA GLY A 295 9.77 15.47 -14.77
C GLY A 295 9.06 15.45 -13.42
N GLN A 296 7.86 16.04 -13.35
CA GLN A 296 7.03 16.07 -12.13
C GLN A 296 6.39 14.71 -11.77
N GLY A 297 6.53 13.67 -12.61
CA GLY A 297 6.04 12.32 -12.32
C GLY A 297 4.51 12.20 -12.23
N THR A 298 3.78 13.09 -12.87
CA THR A 298 2.31 13.13 -12.80
C THR A 298 1.61 12.62 -14.05
N ASN A 299 2.33 12.34 -15.12
CA ASN A 299 1.80 11.65 -16.27
C ASN A 299 1.82 10.14 -16.00
N VAL A 300 0.63 9.55 -15.85
CA VAL A 300 0.46 8.16 -15.46
C VAL A 300 -0.42 7.45 -16.49
N ARG A 301 -0.01 6.26 -16.93
CA ARG A 301 -0.82 5.43 -17.83
C ARG A 301 -2.06 4.89 -17.12
N THR A 302 -3.15 4.72 -17.85
CA THR A 302 -4.45 4.28 -17.31
C THR A 302 -4.85 2.87 -17.77
N ASP A 303 -4.03 2.21 -18.59
CA ASP A 303 -4.28 0.90 -19.18
C ASP A 303 -3.62 -0.27 -18.40
N ALA A 304 -3.02 0.02 -17.26
CA ALA A 304 -2.28 -0.95 -16.45
C ALA A 304 -3.12 -1.62 -15.33
N GLY A 305 -4.45 -1.50 -15.37
CA GLY A 305 -5.34 -2.08 -14.35
C GLY A 305 -5.29 -1.35 -13.00
N VAL A 306 -4.81 -0.10 -13.01
CA VAL A 306 -4.73 0.78 -11.84
C VAL A 306 -5.57 2.04 -12.11
N ALA A 307 -6.49 2.36 -11.20
CA ALA A 307 -7.27 3.58 -11.26
C ALA A 307 -6.43 4.76 -10.75
N VAL A 308 -6.21 5.76 -11.61
CA VAL A 308 -5.36 6.91 -11.31
C VAL A 308 -6.22 8.08 -10.86
N ALA A 309 -5.89 8.69 -9.71
CA ALA A 309 -6.60 9.85 -9.22
C ALA A 309 -6.52 11.02 -10.21
N PRO A 310 -7.65 11.71 -10.46
CA PRO A 310 -7.69 12.82 -11.42
C PRO A 310 -6.90 14.04 -10.92
N GLY A 311 -6.61 14.96 -11.84
CA GLY A 311 -5.99 16.24 -11.51
C GLY A 311 -4.48 16.19 -11.24
N LYS A 312 -3.81 15.07 -11.55
CA LYS A 312 -2.34 14.96 -11.47
C LYS A 312 -1.74 15.40 -10.12
N GLY A 313 -2.46 15.11 -9.01
CA GLY A 313 -2.04 15.45 -7.65
C GLY A 313 -2.34 16.91 -7.23
N ALA A 314 -3.00 17.71 -8.07
CA ALA A 314 -3.33 19.10 -7.75
C ALA A 314 -4.75 19.31 -7.17
N LEU A 315 -5.60 18.28 -7.21
CA LEU A 315 -6.96 18.39 -6.66
C LEU A 315 -6.97 18.42 -5.12
N PRO A 316 -7.95 19.16 -4.55
CA PRO A 316 -8.23 19.08 -3.12
C PRO A 316 -8.57 17.64 -2.69
N MET A 317 -8.19 17.26 -1.46
CA MET A 317 -8.45 15.93 -0.93
C MET A 317 -9.95 15.56 -0.95
N ALA A 318 -10.86 16.52 -0.79
CA ALA A 318 -12.30 16.28 -0.88
C ALA A 318 -12.73 15.73 -2.25
N ASP A 319 -12.12 16.19 -3.34
CA ASP A 319 -12.45 15.71 -4.69
C ASP A 319 -11.77 14.36 -5.00
N VAL A 320 -10.55 14.16 -4.51
CA VAL A 320 -9.87 12.86 -4.54
C VAL A 320 -10.67 11.81 -3.75
N LEU A 321 -11.22 12.18 -2.60
CA LEU A 321 -12.06 11.31 -1.78
C LEU A 321 -13.35 10.89 -2.50
N LYS A 322 -14.04 11.83 -3.17
CA LYS A 322 -15.23 11.51 -3.97
C LYS A 322 -14.94 10.50 -5.06
N TRP A 323 -13.86 10.74 -5.82
CA TRP A 323 -13.39 9.81 -6.85
C TRP A 323 -13.05 8.44 -6.26
N ALA A 324 -12.33 8.39 -5.15
CA ALA A 324 -11.95 7.12 -4.51
C ALA A 324 -13.17 6.33 -4.03
N ILE A 325 -14.19 7.00 -3.48
CA ILE A 325 -15.46 6.35 -3.10
C ILE A 325 -16.11 5.71 -4.33
N GLU A 326 -16.16 6.39 -5.47
CA GLU A 326 -16.73 5.82 -6.70
C GLU A 326 -15.99 4.56 -7.15
N GLU A 327 -14.64 4.57 -7.08
CA GLU A 327 -13.83 3.39 -7.42
C GLU A 327 -14.06 2.23 -6.43
N VAL A 328 -14.12 2.50 -5.13
CA VAL A 328 -14.37 1.51 -4.08
C VAL A 328 -15.77 0.89 -4.20
N MET A 329 -16.76 1.67 -4.61
CA MET A 329 -18.15 1.21 -4.76
C MET A 329 -18.32 0.24 -5.94
N LYS A 330 -17.53 0.35 -7.02
CA LYS A 330 -17.67 -0.50 -8.22
C LYS A 330 -17.71 -2.00 -7.92
N PRO A 331 -16.72 -2.60 -7.23
CA PRO A 331 -16.75 -4.03 -6.93
C PRO A 331 -17.83 -4.40 -5.90
N LEU A 332 -18.17 -3.49 -4.99
CA LEU A 332 -19.23 -3.72 -4.00
C LEU A 332 -20.62 -3.82 -4.67
N GLU A 333 -20.85 -3.07 -5.73
CA GLU A 333 -22.06 -3.12 -6.56
C GLU A 333 -22.09 -4.34 -7.49
N MET A 334 -20.92 -4.82 -7.95
CA MET A 334 -20.84 -5.99 -8.86
C MET A 334 -20.97 -7.34 -8.13
N ALA A 335 -20.63 -7.42 -6.86
CA ALA A 335 -20.69 -8.65 -6.07
C ALA A 335 -22.12 -9.17 -5.86
N GLU A 336 -23.14 -8.41 -6.27
CA GLU A 336 -24.58 -8.69 -6.07
C GLU A 336 -25.34 -8.96 -7.38
N ARG A 337 -24.68 -8.88 -8.53
CA ARG A 337 -25.24 -9.31 -9.81
C ARG A 337 -24.85 -10.76 -10.13
#